data_6323e89672793d8f89544793e2719237
#
_entry.id   6323e89672793d8f89544793e2719237
#
_cell.length_a   1.000
_cell.length_b   1.000
_cell.length_c   1.000
_cell.angle_alpha   90.00
_cell.angle_beta   90.00
_cell.angle_gamma   90.00
#
_symmetry.space_group_name_H-M   'P 1'
#
loop_
_entity.id
_entity.type
_entity.pdbx_description
1 polymer ?
#
loop_
_entity_poly.entity_id
_entity_poly.type
_entity_poly.pdbx_seq_one_letter_code
_entity_poly.pdbx_strand_id
1 'polypeptide(L)'
;MAQQLRDALERKREQSRITIIRRFEVEHRTGLSRSAIYRRISEGKFPQPVPLGGGNDAHAVGWIEAEIDEYLNACVAARDKAV
;
A
#
# COMPACT_ATOMS: atom_id res chain seq x y z
N MET A 1 7.28 -35.11 -3.45
CA MET A 1 7.55 -34.11 -2.39
C MET A 1 8.21 -32.85 -2.90
N ALA A 2 9.27 -32.96 -3.71
CA ALA A 2 9.94 -31.78 -4.28
C ALA A 2 9.02 -30.92 -5.16
N GLN A 3 8.11 -31.54 -5.89
CA GLN A 3 7.16 -30.86 -6.75
C GLN A 3 6.16 -30.01 -5.95
N GLN A 4 5.65 -30.55 -4.84
CA GLN A 4 4.70 -29.82 -4.00
C GLN A 4 5.34 -28.60 -3.34
N LEU A 5 6.60 -28.72 -2.95
CA LEU A 5 7.35 -27.62 -2.35
C LEU A 5 7.59 -26.52 -3.40
N ARG A 6 7.94 -26.89 -4.61
CA ARG A 6 8.09 -25.94 -5.72
C ARG A 6 6.80 -25.18 -6.01
N ASP A 7 5.69 -25.92 -6.08
CA ASP A 7 4.38 -25.33 -6.35
C ASP A 7 3.99 -24.35 -5.25
N ALA A 8 4.27 -24.68 -4.00
CA ALA A 8 4.01 -23.82 -2.86
C ALA A 8 4.86 -22.53 -2.93
N LEU A 9 6.14 -22.66 -3.30
CA LEU A 9 7.05 -21.54 -3.44
C LEU A 9 6.66 -20.64 -4.62
N GLU A 10 6.24 -21.23 -5.72
CA GLU A 10 5.76 -20.46 -6.89
C GLU A 10 4.48 -19.72 -6.59
N ARG A 11 3.54 -20.33 -5.86
CA ARG A 11 2.33 -19.65 -5.42
C ARG A 11 2.64 -18.48 -4.49
N LYS A 12 3.60 -18.67 -3.59
CA LYS A 12 4.05 -17.58 -2.73
C LYS A 12 4.70 -16.46 -3.52
N ARG A 13 5.47 -16.78 -4.56
CA ARG A 13 6.05 -15.80 -5.44
C ARG A 13 5.01 -14.99 -6.18
N GLU A 14 3.95 -15.63 -6.68
CA GLU A 14 2.87 -14.94 -7.37
C GLU A 14 2.09 -14.04 -6.43
N GLN A 15 1.85 -14.51 -5.20
CA GLN A 15 1.20 -13.71 -4.16
C GLN A 15 2.11 -12.62 -3.61
N SER A 16 3.44 -12.78 -3.74
CA SER A 16 4.43 -11.82 -3.25
C SER A 16 4.73 -10.70 -4.24
N ARG A 17 3.97 -10.54 -5.31
CA ARG A 17 4.10 -9.39 -6.22
C ARG A 17 3.59 -8.11 -5.59
N ILE A 18 3.08 -8.21 -4.39
CA ILE A 18 2.71 -7.04 -3.60
C ILE A 18 4.01 -6.33 -3.17
N THR A 19 4.13 -5.09 -3.57
CA THR A 19 5.22 -4.23 -3.12
C THR A 19 4.68 -3.32 -2.04
N ILE A 20 5.40 -3.30 -0.92
CA ILE A 20 5.06 -2.42 0.20
C ILE A 20 5.96 -1.20 0.14
N ILE A 21 5.37 -0.03 0.28
CA ILE A 21 6.11 1.22 0.41
C ILE A 21 5.86 1.83 1.78
N ARG A 22 6.87 2.49 2.31
CA ARG A 22 6.81 3.08 3.64
C ARG A 22 6.28 4.52 3.55
N ARG A 23 5.97 5.09 4.71
CA ARG A 23 5.32 6.40 4.81
C ARG A 23 6.04 7.51 4.03
N PHE A 24 7.35 7.58 4.12
CA PHE A 24 8.08 8.63 3.41
C PHE A 24 7.88 8.56 1.90
N GLU A 25 7.86 7.35 1.36
CA GLU A 25 7.61 7.16 -0.07
C GLU A 25 6.17 7.52 -0.42
N VAL A 26 5.21 7.17 0.44
CA VAL A 26 3.81 7.54 0.24
C VAL A 26 3.65 9.07 0.23
N GLU A 27 4.30 9.76 1.18
CA GLU A 27 4.30 11.23 1.21
C GLU A 27 4.89 11.81 -0.06
N HIS A 28 5.99 11.24 -0.52
CA HIS A 28 6.68 11.69 -1.74
C HIS A 28 5.79 11.52 -2.97
N ARG A 29 5.15 10.35 -3.12
CA ARG A 29 4.30 10.06 -4.29
C ARG A 29 3.00 10.84 -4.31
N THR A 30 2.40 11.05 -3.16
CA THR A 30 1.09 11.73 -3.06
C THR A 30 1.20 13.23 -2.85
N GLY A 31 2.34 13.70 -2.37
CA GLY A 31 2.49 15.10 -2.00
C GLY A 31 1.75 15.47 -0.72
N LEU A 32 1.21 14.48 0.01
CA LEU A 32 0.47 14.72 1.24
C LEU A 32 1.41 14.63 2.44
N SER A 33 1.12 15.44 3.46
CA SER A 33 1.82 15.34 4.73
C SER A 33 1.35 14.12 5.52
N ARG A 34 2.13 13.71 6.52
CA ARG A 34 1.75 12.64 7.44
C ARG A 34 0.35 12.88 8.02
N SER A 35 0.11 14.08 8.53
CA SER A 35 -1.19 14.43 9.13
C SER A 35 -2.33 14.32 8.14
N ALA A 36 -2.13 14.76 6.91
CA ALA A 36 -3.14 14.67 5.87
C ALA A 36 -3.45 13.21 5.50
N ILE A 37 -2.42 12.37 5.41
CA ILE A 37 -2.59 10.93 5.15
C ILE A 37 -3.45 10.28 6.23
N TYR A 38 -3.09 10.44 7.50
CA TYR A 38 -3.79 9.80 8.60
C TYR A 38 -5.21 10.34 8.79
N ARG A 39 -5.43 11.62 8.52
CA ARG A 39 -6.77 12.18 8.52
C ARG A 39 -7.65 11.53 7.45
N ARG A 40 -7.13 11.37 6.25
CA ARG A 40 -7.86 10.70 5.15
C ARG A 40 -8.12 9.22 5.44
N ILE A 41 -7.19 8.55 6.10
CA ILE A 41 -7.38 7.17 6.55
C ILE A 41 -8.57 7.11 7.52
N SER A 42 -8.62 8.01 8.50
CA SER A 42 -9.71 8.03 9.47
C SER A 42 -11.07 8.36 8.83
N GLU A 43 -11.06 9.07 7.73
CA GLU A 43 -12.28 9.40 6.97
C GLU A 43 -12.66 8.33 5.95
N GLY A 44 -11.88 7.26 5.83
CA GLY A 44 -12.12 6.21 4.86
C GLY A 44 -11.83 6.63 3.42
N LYS A 45 -10.97 7.63 3.23
CA LYS A 45 -10.68 8.22 1.91
C LYS A 45 -9.28 7.94 1.42
N PHE A 46 -8.56 7.04 2.07
CA PHE A 46 -7.19 6.71 1.73
C PHE A 46 -6.93 5.24 2.01
N PRO A 47 -6.06 4.57 1.26
CA PRO A 47 -5.75 3.16 1.51
C PRO A 47 -5.26 2.93 2.94
N GLN A 48 -5.72 1.84 3.54
CA GLN A 48 -5.35 1.48 4.89
C GLN A 48 -3.92 0.95 4.93
N PRO A 49 -3.13 1.32 5.92
CA PRO A 49 -1.78 0.77 6.05
C PRO A 49 -1.81 -0.69 6.48
N VAL A 50 -0.79 -1.43 6.07
CA VAL A 50 -0.61 -2.83 6.42
C VAL A 50 0.37 -2.91 7.59
N PRO A 51 0.02 -3.57 8.70
CA PRO A 51 1.00 -3.81 9.77
C PRO A 51 2.10 -4.75 9.27
N LEU A 52 3.34 -4.36 9.48
CA LEU A 52 4.50 -5.10 8.93
C LEU A 52 5.24 -5.90 9.97
N GLY A 53 5.05 -5.62 11.25
CA GLY A 53 5.86 -6.23 12.25
C GLY A 53 5.08 -6.75 13.43
N GLY A 54 5.76 -7.57 14.23
CA GLY A 54 5.33 -8.01 15.55
C GLY A 54 6.47 -7.79 16.51
N GLY A 55 6.24 -8.00 17.78
CA GLY A 55 7.27 -7.78 18.80
C GLY A 55 7.69 -6.33 18.88
N ASN A 56 8.98 -6.06 18.73
CA ASN A 56 9.53 -4.71 18.86
C ASN A 56 9.15 -3.78 17.71
N ASP A 57 8.71 -4.32 16.58
CA ASP A 57 8.32 -3.53 15.40
C ASP A 57 6.80 -3.46 15.24
N ALA A 58 6.06 -3.54 16.35
CA ALA A 58 4.60 -3.56 16.33
C ALA A 58 3.97 -2.33 15.66
N HIS A 59 4.71 -1.22 15.61
CA HIS A 59 4.22 0.02 14.98
C HIS A 59 4.68 0.19 13.54
N ALA A 60 5.46 -0.75 13.00
CA ALA A 60 5.89 -0.67 11.61
C ALA A 60 4.71 -0.92 10.69
N VAL A 61 4.44 0.03 9.81
CA VAL A 61 3.36 -0.07 8.82
C VAL A 61 3.88 0.31 7.44
N GLY A 62 3.18 -0.16 6.42
CA GLY A 62 3.45 0.21 5.05
C GLY A 62 2.17 0.21 4.24
N TRP A 63 2.25 0.58 3.01
CA TRP A 63 1.11 0.61 2.09
C TRP A 63 1.41 -0.23 0.87
N ILE A 64 0.38 -0.85 0.35
CA ILE A 64 0.51 -1.60 -0.90
C ILE A 64 0.65 -0.59 -2.04
N GLU A 65 1.75 -0.68 -2.78
CA GLU A 65 2.08 0.26 -3.85
C GLU A 65 0.95 0.39 -4.87
N ALA A 66 0.37 -0.74 -5.28
CA ALA A 66 -0.72 -0.75 -6.25
C ALA A 66 -1.94 0.04 -5.75
N GLU A 67 -2.22 -0.02 -4.45
CA GLU A 67 -3.33 0.75 -3.88
C GLU A 67 -3.07 2.25 -3.88
N ILE A 68 -1.82 2.65 -3.64
CA ILE A 68 -1.43 4.06 -3.75
C ILE A 68 -1.57 4.53 -5.20
N ASP A 69 -1.14 3.71 -6.16
CA ASP A 69 -1.30 4.03 -7.57
C ASP A 69 -2.77 4.17 -7.98
N GLU A 70 -3.63 3.28 -7.50
CA GLU A 70 -5.08 3.37 -7.73
C GLU A 70 -5.67 4.64 -7.14
N TYR A 71 -5.25 4.99 -5.92
CA TYR A 71 -5.68 6.23 -5.27
C TYR A 71 -5.31 7.45 -6.11
N LEU A 72 -4.08 7.51 -6.59
CA LEU A 72 -3.61 8.62 -7.42
C LEU A 72 -4.33 8.67 -8.77
N ASN A 73 -4.56 7.51 -9.38
CA ASN A 73 -5.32 7.44 -10.63
C ASN A 73 -6.76 7.92 -10.45
N ALA A 74 -7.38 7.61 -9.30
CA ALA A 74 -8.71 8.09 -8.98
C ALA A 74 -8.72 9.62 -8.80
N CYS A 75 -7.69 10.19 -8.19
CA CYS A 75 -7.55 11.64 -8.05
C CYS A 75 -7.44 12.32 -9.42
N VAL A 76 -6.64 11.75 -10.31
CA VAL A 76 -6.50 12.27 -11.68
C VAL A 76 -7.81 12.19 -12.43
N ALA A 77 -8.52 11.06 -12.32
CA ALA A 77 -9.82 10.87 -12.97
C ALA A 77 -10.86 11.88 -12.44
N ALA A 78 -10.85 12.16 -11.14
CA ALA A 78 -11.75 13.14 -10.54
C ALA A 78 -11.47 14.55 -11.07
N ARG A 79 -10.20 14.93 -11.22
CA ARG A 79 -9.83 16.19 -11.84
C ARG A 79 -10.36 16.29 -13.27
N ASP A 80 -10.16 15.23 -14.04
CA ASP A 80 -10.53 15.22 -15.46
C ASP A 80 -12.04 15.29 -15.65
N LYS A 81 -12.82 14.74 -14.73
CA LYS A 81 -14.29 14.85 -14.74
C LYS A 81 -14.81 16.24 -14.34
N ALA A 82 -14.02 16.97 -13.57
CA ALA A 82 -14.41 18.29 -13.07
C ALA A 82 -14.33 19.37 -14.15
N VAL A 83 -13.75 19.07 -15.30
CA VAL A 83 -13.65 19.95 -16.46
C VAL A 83 -14.83 19.74 -17.44
#